data_e41210f1cba1f4cc28da8f66ece0e838
#
_entry.id   e41210f1cba1f4cc28da8f66ece0e838
#
_cell.length_a   1.000
_cell.length_b   1.000
_cell.length_c   1.000
_cell.angle_alpha   90.00
_cell.angle_beta   90.00
_cell.angle_gamma   90.00
#
_symmetry.space_group_name_H-M   'P 1'
#
loop_
_entity.id
_entity.type
_entity.pdbx_description
1 polymer ?
#
loop_
_entity_poly.entity_id
_entity_poly.type
_entity_poly.pdbx_seq_one_letter_code
_entity_poly.pdbx_strand_id
1 'polypeptide(L)'
;LSDMARLARRLCGHSIGLVLGGGGARGCAHIGVLRALEELGIPIDLVGGTSIGSFVGGLYARDGAAVSSHGRAKRFAGRMASLWRFVTDLTYPLVSYTTGHEFNRGIFKCFSDTHIEDMWLPYFCNTTNITWSRMEVHLSGYAWRYIRASMTLAGLVPPMIDDGDMLVDGGYTDNLPVSIMLAMGARTVIAI
;
A
#
# COMPACT_ATOMS: atom_id res chain seq x y z
N LEU A 1 -15.03 -14.78 16.69
CA LEU A 1 -15.10 -13.77 17.79
C LEU A 1 -14.37 -12.48 17.44
N SER A 2 -13.21 -12.53 16.77
CA SER A 2 -12.43 -11.33 16.39
C SER A 2 -13.20 -10.38 15.47
N ASP A 3 -13.93 -10.92 14.49
CA ASP A 3 -14.69 -10.10 13.51
C ASP A 3 -15.90 -9.42 14.14
N MET A 4 -16.59 -10.12 15.05
CA MET A 4 -17.70 -9.51 15.79
C MET A 4 -17.21 -8.40 16.72
N ALA A 5 -16.03 -8.59 17.35
CA ALA A 5 -15.41 -7.55 18.16
C ALA A 5 -15.00 -6.34 17.32
N ARG A 6 -14.48 -6.54 16.08
CA ARG A 6 -14.17 -5.47 15.12
C ARG A 6 -15.44 -4.71 14.74
N LEU A 7 -16.50 -5.44 14.39
CA LEU A 7 -17.80 -4.83 14.07
C LEU A 7 -18.32 -3.98 15.23
N ALA A 8 -18.26 -4.51 16.45
CA ALA A 8 -18.68 -3.79 17.65
C ALA A 8 -17.88 -2.51 17.86
N ARG A 9 -16.53 -2.55 17.75
CA ARG A 9 -15.69 -1.34 17.85
C ARG A 9 -16.06 -0.31 16.78
N ARG A 10 -16.34 -0.78 15.56
CA ARG A 10 -16.71 0.09 14.46
C ARG A 10 -18.06 0.78 14.69
N LEU A 11 -19.06 0.05 15.13
CA LEU A 11 -20.39 0.59 15.45
C LEU A 11 -20.39 1.52 16.66
N CYS A 12 -19.54 1.24 17.65
CA CYS A 12 -19.40 2.07 18.86
C CYS A 12 -18.44 3.26 18.67
N GLY A 13 -17.86 3.46 17.50
CA GLY A 13 -16.91 4.55 17.26
C GLY A 13 -15.57 4.39 17.99
N HIS A 14 -15.10 3.16 18.21
CA HIS A 14 -13.84 2.82 18.87
C HIS A 14 -12.83 2.14 17.95
N SER A 15 -12.97 2.33 16.64
CA SER A 15 -12.07 1.72 15.65
C SER A 15 -10.63 2.18 15.78
N ILE A 16 -9.70 1.24 15.60
CA ILE A 16 -8.27 1.48 15.59
C ILE A 16 -7.77 1.37 14.14
N GLY A 17 -7.21 2.46 13.64
CA GLY A 17 -6.63 2.55 12.32
C GLY A 17 -5.11 2.45 12.35
N LEU A 18 -4.54 1.76 11.38
CA LEU A 18 -3.10 1.69 11.16
C LEU A 18 -2.73 2.40 9.87
N VAL A 19 -1.84 3.38 9.93
CA VAL A 19 -1.30 4.08 8.76
C VAL A 19 0.18 3.77 8.64
N LEU A 20 0.58 3.24 7.48
CA LEU A 20 1.95 2.88 7.16
C LEU A 20 2.52 3.84 6.13
N GLY A 21 3.56 4.57 6.52
CA GLY A 21 4.21 5.56 5.66
C GLY A 21 5.11 4.97 4.59
N GLY A 22 5.49 5.80 3.63
CA GLY A 22 6.48 5.47 2.62
C GLY A 22 7.89 5.49 3.19
N GLY A 23 8.78 4.67 2.62
CA GLY A 23 10.18 4.60 3.08
C GLY A 23 11.06 3.68 2.25
N GLY A 24 10.59 3.24 1.07
CA GLY A 24 11.33 2.34 0.19
C GLY A 24 11.73 1.04 0.91
N ALA A 25 13.00 0.65 0.85
CA ALA A 25 13.49 -0.58 1.46
C ALA A 25 13.28 -0.65 3.00
N ARG A 26 13.18 0.49 3.66
CA ARG A 26 12.90 0.58 5.11
C ARG A 26 11.50 0.08 5.47
N GLY A 27 10.59 0.01 4.52
CA GLY A 27 9.23 -0.55 4.72
C GLY A 27 9.20 -2.00 5.20
N CYS A 28 10.33 -2.73 5.14
CA CYS A 28 10.45 -4.04 5.79
C CYS A 28 10.19 -3.97 7.31
N ALA A 29 10.44 -2.82 7.96
CA ALA A 29 10.16 -2.60 9.38
C ALA A 29 8.67 -2.70 9.69
N HIS A 30 7.79 -2.29 8.78
CA HIS A 30 6.33 -2.40 8.95
C HIS A 30 5.88 -3.83 9.25
N ILE A 31 6.54 -4.83 8.67
CA ILE A 31 6.21 -6.25 8.91
C ILE A 31 6.50 -6.63 10.36
N GLY A 32 7.61 -6.15 10.92
CA GLY A 32 7.95 -6.36 12.32
C GLY A 32 6.94 -5.71 13.26
N VAL A 33 6.48 -4.51 12.92
CA VAL A 33 5.46 -3.79 13.69
C VAL A 33 4.11 -4.54 13.64
N LEU A 34 3.67 -4.98 12.46
CA LEU A 34 2.44 -5.77 12.32
C LEU A 34 2.48 -7.03 13.21
N ARG A 35 3.61 -7.74 13.23
CA ARG A 35 3.79 -8.88 14.10
C ARG A 35 3.72 -8.52 15.59
N ALA A 36 4.39 -7.45 15.99
CA ALA A 36 4.35 -7.00 17.38
C ALA A 36 2.94 -6.61 17.81
N LEU A 37 2.16 -5.93 16.95
CA LEU A 37 0.77 -5.59 17.22
C LEU A 37 -0.10 -6.84 17.40
N GLU A 38 0.08 -7.86 16.54
CA GLU A 38 -0.64 -9.13 16.66
C GLU A 38 -0.24 -9.90 17.95
N GLU A 39 1.06 -9.98 18.24
CA GLU A 39 1.58 -10.65 19.45
C GLU A 39 1.10 -9.99 20.75
N LEU A 40 0.93 -8.67 20.74
CA LEU A 40 0.39 -7.91 21.86
C LEU A 40 -1.14 -7.88 21.91
N GLY A 41 -1.81 -8.48 20.93
CA GLY A 41 -3.26 -8.50 20.85
C GLY A 41 -3.90 -7.13 20.58
N ILE A 42 -3.16 -6.20 19.99
CA ILE A 42 -3.66 -4.88 19.60
C ILE A 42 -4.49 -5.03 18.32
N PRO A 43 -5.81 -4.81 18.36
CA PRO A 43 -6.65 -5.01 17.20
C PRO A 43 -6.47 -3.88 16.18
N ILE A 44 -6.43 -4.23 14.91
CA ILE A 44 -6.44 -3.29 13.79
C ILE A 44 -7.75 -3.44 13.03
N ASP A 45 -8.48 -2.35 12.88
CA ASP A 45 -9.81 -2.33 12.26
C ASP A 45 -9.82 -1.72 10.86
N LEU A 46 -8.90 -0.80 10.58
CA LEU A 46 -8.70 -0.14 9.29
C LEU A 46 -7.21 -0.04 9.01
N VAL A 47 -6.86 -0.12 7.73
CA VAL A 47 -5.46 -0.01 7.29
C VAL A 47 -5.35 1.00 6.16
N GLY A 48 -4.31 1.78 6.18
CA GLY A 48 -3.98 2.69 5.07
C GLY A 48 -2.48 2.83 4.91
N GLY A 49 -2.07 3.33 3.77
CA GLY A 49 -0.64 3.55 3.60
C GLY A 49 -0.25 4.22 2.30
N THR A 50 1.01 4.63 2.27
CA THR A 50 1.66 5.32 1.16
C THR A 50 2.87 4.53 0.70
N SER A 51 3.11 4.46 -0.60
CA SER A 51 4.30 3.83 -1.18
C SER A 51 4.49 2.40 -0.67
N ILE A 52 5.64 2.05 -0.13
CA ILE A 52 5.88 0.72 0.46
C ILE A 52 4.89 0.41 1.60
N GLY A 53 4.43 1.42 2.34
CA GLY A 53 3.41 1.27 3.36
C GLY A 53 2.06 0.85 2.76
N SER A 54 1.70 1.34 1.57
CA SER A 54 0.52 0.89 0.85
C SER A 54 0.62 -0.59 0.47
N PHE A 55 1.80 -1.03 0.03
CA PHE A 55 2.04 -2.43 -0.33
C PHE A 55 1.94 -3.37 0.88
N VAL A 56 2.64 -3.06 1.96
CA VAL A 56 2.62 -3.88 3.19
C VAL A 56 1.24 -3.85 3.84
N GLY A 57 0.63 -2.66 3.95
CA GLY A 57 -0.71 -2.48 4.48
C GLY A 57 -1.78 -3.21 3.65
N GLY A 58 -1.68 -3.13 2.32
CA GLY A 58 -2.57 -3.85 1.41
C GLY A 58 -2.48 -5.37 1.55
N LEU A 59 -1.27 -5.92 1.69
CA LEU A 59 -1.09 -7.35 1.97
C LEU A 59 -1.74 -7.75 3.30
N TYR A 60 -1.56 -6.92 4.33
CA TYR A 60 -2.16 -7.16 5.64
C TYR A 60 -3.69 -7.04 5.60
N ALA A 61 -4.21 -5.99 4.95
CA ALA A 61 -5.65 -5.79 4.81
C ALA A 61 -6.34 -6.94 4.06
N ARG A 62 -5.66 -7.50 3.05
CA ARG A 62 -6.15 -8.63 2.27
C ARG A 62 -6.11 -9.95 3.02
N ASP A 63 -4.98 -10.26 3.66
CA ASP A 63 -4.71 -11.59 4.23
C ASP A 63 -5.16 -11.69 5.72
N GLY A 64 -5.32 -10.55 6.40
CA GLY A 64 -5.71 -10.49 7.82
C GLY A 64 -4.66 -11.03 8.80
N ALA A 65 -3.42 -11.26 8.34
CA ALA A 65 -2.35 -11.83 9.16
C ALA A 65 -0.96 -11.37 8.72
N ALA A 66 -0.09 -11.00 9.67
CA ALA A 66 1.27 -10.55 9.43
C ALA A 66 2.17 -11.65 8.82
N VAL A 67 1.94 -12.91 9.19
CA VAL A 67 2.74 -14.05 8.68
C VAL A 67 2.57 -14.24 7.17
N SER A 68 1.32 -14.19 6.68
CA SER A 68 1.01 -14.30 5.25
C SER A 68 1.60 -13.13 4.46
N SER A 69 1.47 -11.92 5.00
CA SER A 69 2.02 -10.68 4.44
C SER A 69 3.55 -10.74 4.32
N HIS A 70 4.23 -11.26 5.35
CA HIS A 70 5.69 -11.44 5.34
C HIS A 70 6.16 -12.33 4.18
N GLY A 71 5.54 -13.48 3.97
CA GLY A 71 5.91 -14.42 2.92
C GLY A 71 5.80 -13.81 1.51
N ARG A 72 4.76 -13.01 1.28
CA ARG A 72 4.55 -12.31 0.00
C ARG A 72 5.53 -11.16 -0.19
N ALA A 73 5.70 -10.34 0.84
CA ALA A 73 6.64 -9.21 0.82
C ALA A 73 8.08 -9.69 0.58
N LYS A 74 8.51 -10.78 1.22
CA LYS A 74 9.82 -11.39 1.01
C LYS A 74 10.04 -11.85 -0.44
N ARG A 75 9.04 -12.50 -1.04
CA ARG A 75 9.11 -12.91 -2.45
C ARG A 75 9.18 -11.71 -3.40
N PHE A 76 8.42 -10.66 -3.12
CA PHE A 76 8.47 -9.42 -3.89
C PHE A 76 9.84 -8.75 -3.77
N ALA A 77 10.37 -8.57 -2.55
CA ALA A 77 11.70 -7.99 -2.32
C ALA A 77 12.81 -8.79 -3.01
N GLY A 78 12.80 -10.13 -2.92
CA GLY A 78 13.76 -10.98 -3.61
C GLY A 78 13.71 -10.85 -5.13
N ARG A 79 12.51 -10.61 -5.69
CA ARG A 79 12.34 -10.36 -7.12
C ARG A 79 12.93 -9.00 -7.53
N MET A 80 12.68 -7.96 -6.74
CA MET A 80 13.18 -6.60 -7.01
C MET A 80 14.70 -6.48 -6.78
N ALA A 81 15.29 -7.30 -5.94
CA ALA A 81 16.73 -7.34 -5.70
C ALA A 81 17.55 -7.98 -6.84
N SER A 82 16.90 -8.55 -7.86
CA SER A 82 17.60 -9.20 -8.97
C SER A 82 18.15 -8.16 -9.95
N LEU A 83 19.46 -7.98 -9.97
CA LEU A 83 20.16 -7.09 -10.91
C LEU A 83 19.86 -7.45 -12.38
N TRP A 84 19.75 -8.74 -12.70
CA TRP A 84 19.42 -9.19 -14.06
C TRP A 84 18.06 -8.67 -14.52
N ARG A 85 17.03 -8.75 -13.66
CA ARG A 85 15.69 -8.25 -13.97
C ARG A 85 15.67 -6.73 -14.11
N PHE A 86 16.45 -6.03 -13.29
CA PHE A 86 16.62 -4.59 -13.41
C PHE A 86 17.25 -4.22 -14.76
N VAL A 87 18.32 -4.88 -15.16
CA VAL A 87 19.01 -4.63 -16.46
C VAL A 87 18.09 -4.91 -17.65
N THR A 88 17.31 -5.99 -17.61
CA THR A 88 16.37 -6.33 -18.70
C THR A 88 15.15 -5.41 -18.76
N ASP A 89 14.86 -4.66 -17.71
CA ASP A 89 13.76 -3.69 -17.65
C ASP A 89 14.20 -2.24 -17.98
N LEU A 90 15.50 -2.01 -18.22
CA LEU A 90 16.02 -0.70 -18.62
C LEU A 90 15.49 -0.29 -19.98
N THR A 91 15.17 1.00 -20.11
CA THR A 91 14.72 1.62 -21.36
C THR A 91 15.45 2.93 -21.60
N TYR A 92 15.24 3.54 -22.78
CA TYR A 92 15.78 4.86 -23.06
C TYR A 92 15.12 5.91 -22.15
N PRO A 93 15.88 6.67 -21.34
CA PRO A 93 15.36 7.45 -20.21
C PRO A 93 14.70 8.77 -20.62
N LEU A 94 13.68 8.73 -21.48
CA LEU A 94 12.90 9.92 -21.82
C LEU A 94 11.93 10.29 -20.68
N VAL A 95 11.26 9.28 -20.08
CA VAL A 95 10.27 9.47 -19.01
C VAL A 95 10.71 8.74 -17.74
N SER A 96 11.30 7.55 -17.90
CA SER A 96 11.76 6.71 -16.80
C SER A 96 12.95 5.85 -17.21
N TYR A 97 13.74 5.40 -16.24
CA TYR A 97 14.87 4.49 -16.47
C TYR A 97 14.45 3.05 -16.75
N THR A 98 13.27 2.62 -16.29
CA THR A 98 12.76 1.27 -16.50
C THR A 98 11.41 1.29 -17.20
N THR A 99 11.05 0.18 -17.86
CA THR A 99 9.70 0.01 -18.44
C THR A 99 8.63 -0.20 -17.38
N GLY A 100 9.01 -0.61 -16.17
CA GLY A 100 8.12 -0.96 -15.08
C GLY A 100 7.45 -2.33 -15.23
N HIS A 101 7.79 -3.12 -16.25
CA HIS A 101 7.15 -4.42 -16.49
C HIS A 101 7.37 -5.40 -15.33
N GLU A 102 8.61 -5.56 -14.89
CA GLU A 102 8.93 -6.47 -13.77
C GLU A 102 8.33 -5.99 -12.45
N PHE A 103 8.26 -4.68 -12.24
CA PHE A 103 7.62 -4.07 -11.09
C PHE A 103 6.11 -4.34 -11.08
N ASN A 104 5.43 -4.06 -12.19
CA ASN A 104 4.00 -4.34 -12.37
C ASN A 104 3.69 -5.82 -12.12
N ARG A 105 4.47 -6.71 -12.76
CA ARG A 105 4.31 -8.17 -12.61
C ARG A 105 4.53 -8.63 -11.17
N GLY A 106 5.47 -8.02 -10.45
CA GLY A 106 5.74 -8.31 -9.04
C GLY A 106 4.54 -7.98 -8.15
N ILE A 107 3.97 -6.79 -8.30
CA ILE A 107 2.81 -6.34 -7.53
C ILE A 107 1.56 -7.12 -7.93
N PHE A 108 1.32 -7.31 -9.23
CA PHE A 108 0.19 -8.11 -9.71
C PHE A 108 0.19 -9.54 -9.14
N LYS A 109 1.35 -10.20 -9.06
CA LYS A 109 1.45 -11.53 -8.43
C LYS A 109 1.09 -11.55 -6.94
N CYS A 110 1.20 -10.40 -6.26
CA CYS A 110 0.83 -10.30 -4.85
C CYS A 110 -0.67 -10.10 -4.65
N PHE A 111 -1.32 -9.34 -5.51
CA PHE A 111 -2.72 -8.93 -5.33
C PHE A 111 -3.68 -9.58 -6.34
N SER A 112 -3.19 -10.02 -7.52
CA SER A 112 -4.01 -10.57 -8.60
C SER A 112 -5.21 -9.65 -8.92
N ASP A 113 -6.41 -10.20 -8.99
CA ASP A 113 -7.65 -9.47 -9.27
C ASP A 113 -8.36 -8.96 -8.01
N THR A 114 -7.64 -8.88 -6.88
CA THR A 114 -8.22 -8.36 -5.63
C THR A 114 -8.59 -6.90 -5.78
N HIS A 115 -9.82 -6.54 -5.45
CA HIS A 115 -10.28 -5.17 -5.34
C HIS A 115 -10.05 -4.65 -3.91
N ILE A 116 -9.87 -3.34 -3.79
CA ILE A 116 -9.67 -2.69 -2.49
C ILE A 116 -10.87 -2.91 -1.58
N GLU A 117 -12.08 -2.72 -2.10
CA GLU A 117 -13.34 -2.87 -1.40
C GLU A 117 -13.64 -4.30 -0.95
N ASP A 118 -12.99 -5.31 -1.55
CA ASP A 118 -13.17 -6.73 -1.23
C ASP A 118 -12.15 -7.25 -0.21
N MET A 119 -11.28 -6.38 0.29
CA MET A 119 -10.29 -6.77 1.28
C MET A 119 -10.91 -7.07 2.65
N TRP A 120 -10.27 -7.95 3.40
CA TRP A 120 -10.71 -8.38 4.72
C TRP A 120 -10.83 -7.22 5.73
N LEU A 121 -9.87 -6.28 5.69
CA LEU A 121 -9.94 -5.03 6.43
C LEU A 121 -10.22 -3.88 5.45
N PRO A 122 -11.03 -2.89 5.84
CA PRO A 122 -11.15 -1.65 5.09
C PRO A 122 -9.77 -1.03 4.88
N TYR A 123 -9.47 -0.71 3.64
CA TYR A 123 -8.15 -0.29 3.22
C TYR A 123 -8.23 0.95 2.33
N PHE A 124 -7.19 1.78 2.41
CA PHE A 124 -6.93 2.82 1.42
C PHE A 124 -5.44 2.93 1.10
N CYS A 125 -5.14 3.42 -0.08
CA CYS A 125 -3.84 3.98 -0.41
C CYS A 125 -4.02 5.36 -1.07
N ASN A 126 -2.99 6.19 -0.99
CA ASN A 126 -2.98 7.48 -1.68
C ASN A 126 -1.94 7.52 -2.78
N THR A 127 -2.22 8.34 -3.78
CA THR A 127 -1.30 8.67 -4.87
C THR A 127 -1.24 10.18 -5.04
N THR A 128 -0.23 10.65 -5.76
CA THR A 128 -0.16 12.03 -6.22
C THR A 128 -0.57 12.08 -7.69
N ASN A 129 -1.64 12.79 -7.99
CA ASN A 129 -2.05 13.10 -9.34
C ASN A 129 -1.25 14.31 -9.82
N ILE A 130 -0.29 14.09 -10.74
CA ILE A 130 0.57 15.15 -11.24
C ILE A 130 -0.09 15.95 -12.37
N THR A 131 -1.17 15.48 -12.98
CA THR A 131 -1.96 16.22 -13.95
C THR A 131 -2.66 17.41 -13.29
N TRP A 132 -3.20 17.19 -12.07
CA TRP A 132 -3.96 18.19 -11.32
C TRP A 132 -3.25 18.70 -10.07
N SER A 133 -2.02 18.23 -9.80
CA SER A 133 -1.22 18.63 -8.62
C SER A 133 -1.97 18.44 -7.28
N ARG A 134 -2.63 17.29 -7.12
CA ARG A 134 -3.40 16.98 -5.92
C ARG A 134 -3.18 15.55 -5.45
N MET A 135 -3.52 15.29 -4.18
CA MET A 135 -3.61 13.94 -3.66
C MET A 135 -4.89 13.25 -4.13
N GLU A 136 -4.77 11.98 -4.50
CA GLU A 136 -5.89 11.08 -4.76
C GLU A 136 -5.90 9.97 -3.72
N VAL A 137 -7.09 9.61 -3.24
CA VAL A 137 -7.32 8.54 -2.26
C VAL A 137 -8.11 7.43 -2.91
N HIS A 138 -7.57 6.23 -2.85
CA HIS A 138 -8.17 5.06 -3.49
C HIS A 138 -8.77 4.13 -2.43
N LEU A 139 -10.08 4.00 -2.47
CA LEU A 139 -10.90 3.17 -1.58
C LEU A 139 -11.57 2.01 -2.32
N SER A 140 -11.44 1.95 -3.65
CA SER A 140 -12.06 0.94 -4.51
C SER A 140 -11.23 0.71 -5.77
N GLY A 141 -11.55 -0.35 -6.50
CA GLY A 141 -10.88 -0.74 -7.73
C GLY A 141 -9.71 -1.71 -7.51
N TYR A 142 -8.99 -2.04 -8.58
CA TYR A 142 -7.91 -3.03 -8.53
C TYR A 142 -6.77 -2.60 -7.61
N ALA A 143 -6.57 -3.32 -6.52
CA ALA A 143 -5.57 -3.01 -5.50
C ALA A 143 -4.14 -2.92 -6.07
N TRP A 144 -3.76 -3.88 -6.94
CA TRP A 144 -2.43 -3.89 -7.55
C TRP A 144 -2.13 -2.60 -8.31
N ARG A 145 -3.15 -2.03 -8.98
CA ARG A 145 -3.02 -0.85 -9.82
C ARG A 145 -2.70 0.40 -9.00
N TYR A 146 -3.48 0.65 -7.96
CA TYR A 146 -3.32 1.83 -7.12
C TYR A 146 -2.15 1.73 -6.14
N ILE A 147 -1.87 0.53 -5.63
CA ILE A 147 -0.65 0.27 -4.84
C ILE A 147 0.59 0.48 -5.70
N ARG A 148 0.58 -0.01 -6.95
CA ARG A 148 1.66 0.23 -7.91
C ARG A 148 1.83 1.72 -8.20
N ALA A 149 0.76 2.45 -8.38
CA ALA A 149 0.80 3.90 -8.57
C ALA A 149 1.40 4.61 -7.35
N SER A 150 0.95 4.23 -6.13
CA SER A 150 1.47 4.75 -4.86
C SER A 150 2.96 4.46 -4.64
N MET A 151 3.52 3.46 -5.31
CA MET A 151 4.95 3.10 -5.24
C MET A 151 5.76 3.64 -6.43
N THR A 152 5.18 4.46 -7.28
CA THR A 152 5.84 4.99 -8.49
C THR A 152 6.75 6.15 -8.18
N LEU A 153 8.05 5.89 -8.06
CA LEU A 153 9.05 6.96 -7.97
C LEU A 153 9.26 7.58 -9.35
N ALA A 154 9.01 8.89 -9.43
CA ALA A 154 9.15 9.65 -10.66
C ALA A 154 10.57 9.53 -11.24
N GLY A 155 10.66 9.26 -12.52
CA GLY A 155 11.92 9.03 -13.22
C GLY A 155 12.45 7.58 -13.15
N LEU A 156 12.10 6.82 -12.13
CA LEU A 156 12.54 5.42 -12.01
C LEU A 156 11.58 4.46 -12.74
N VAL A 157 10.29 4.62 -12.49
CA VAL A 157 9.21 3.81 -13.07
C VAL A 157 8.21 4.75 -13.73
N PRO A 158 7.63 4.39 -14.90
CA PRO A 158 6.67 5.26 -15.57
C PRO A 158 5.42 5.47 -14.72
N PRO A 159 4.81 6.69 -14.78
CA PRO A 159 3.54 6.98 -14.11
C PRO A 159 2.45 5.97 -14.48
N MET A 160 1.52 5.74 -13.56
CA MET A 160 0.29 5.00 -13.87
C MET A 160 -0.72 5.96 -14.49
N ILE A 161 -1.29 5.57 -15.63
CA ILE A 161 -2.36 6.33 -16.26
C ILE A 161 -3.70 5.81 -15.76
N ASP A 162 -4.54 6.70 -15.26
CA ASP A 162 -5.89 6.41 -14.78
C ASP A 162 -6.84 7.49 -15.31
N ASP A 163 -7.79 7.12 -16.17
CA ASP A 163 -8.72 8.00 -16.87
C ASP A 163 -8.07 9.25 -17.51
N GLY A 164 -6.86 9.09 -18.05
CA GLY A 164 -6.07 10.16 -18.67
C GLY A 164 -5.18 10.95 -17.70
N ASP A 165 -5.34 10.76 -16.40
CA ASP A 165 -4.51 11.40 -15.38
C ASP A 165 -3.26 10.57 -15.06
N MET A 166 -2.18 11.24 -14.70
CA MET A 166 -0.91 10.62 -14.34
C MET A 166 -0.79 10.53 -12.81
N LEU A 167 -0.70 9.30 -12.31
CA LEU A 167 -0.54 9.00 -10.90
C LEU A 167 0.89 8.54 -10.59
N VAL A 168 1.46 9.10 -9.53
CA VAL A 168 2.77 8.76 -8.99
C VAL A 168 2.69 8.52 -7.47
N ASP A 169 3.85 8.28 -6.83
CA ASP A 169 3.96 7.99 -5.40
C ASP A 169 3.19 9.01 -4.54
N GLY A 170 2.39 8.49 -3.62
CA GLY A 170 1.61 9.31 -2.69
C GLY A 170 2.46 10.15 -1.74
N GLY A 171 3.71 9.74 -1.50
CA GLY A 171 4.64 10.46 -0.63
C GLY A 171 5.02 11.85 -1.10
N TYR A 172 4.76 12.19 -2.37
CA TYR A 172 4.97 13.56 -2.87
C TYR A 172 3.94 14.57 -2.32
N THR A 173 2.76 14.11 -1.92
CA THR A 173 1.71 14.96 -1.33
C THR A 173 1.50 14.70 0.15
N ASP A 174 1.39 13.44 0.56
CA ASP A 174 1.25 13.06 1.96
C ASP A 174 1.84 11.67 2.20
N ASN A 175 2.98 11.64 2.88
CA ASN A 175 3.69 10.39 3.15
C ASN A 175 3.12 9.59 4.32
N LEU A 176 2.30 10.20 5.18
CA LEU A 176 1.70 9.56 6.35
C LEU A 176 0.26 10.06 6.54
N PRO A 177 -0.70 9.60 5.70
CA PRO A 177 -2.03 10.17 5.55
C PRO A 177 -2.97 9.84 6.74
N VAL A 178 -2.65 10.36 7.92
CA VAL A 178 -3.43 10.16 9.16
C VAL A 178 -4.80 10.81 9.07
N SER A 179 -4.91 11.96 8.40
CA SER A 179 -6.17 12.68 8.24
C SER A 179 -7.22 11.85 7.51
N ILE A 180 -6.79 11.07 6.52
CA ILE A 180 -7.69 10.17 5.77
C ILE A 180 -8.19 9.05 6.67
N MET A 181 -7.32 8.46 7.47
CA MET A 181 -7.69 7.40 8.42
C MET A 181 -8.72 7.90 9.44
N LEU A 182 -8.55 9.13 9.94
CA LEU A 182 -9.54 9.76 10.84
C LEU A 182 -10.87 10.00 10.13
N ALA A 183 -10.85 10.47 8.88
CA ALA A 183 -12.04 10.66 8.07
C ALA A 183 -12.80 9.36 7.76
N MET A 184 -12.09 8.22 7.70
CA MET A 184 -12.69 6.89 7.59
C MET A 184 -13.34 6.37 8.88
N GLY A 185 -13.24 7.13 9.98
CA GLY A 185 -13.88 6.82 11.25
C GLY A 185 -13.00 6.10 12.27
N ALA A 186 -11.67 6.11 12.10
CA ALA A 186 -10.78 5.62 13.15
C ALA A 186 -10.79 6.59 14.35
N ARG A 187 -10.99 6.06 15.56
CA ARG A 187 -10.92 6.82 16.81
C ARG A 187 -9.48 6.99 17.28
N THR A 188 -8.71 5.94 17.14
CA THR A 188 -7.29 5.89 17.47
C THR A 188 -6.51 5.56 16.21
N VAL A 189 -5.44 6.27 15.94
CA VAL A 189 -4.57 5.99 14.79
C VAL A 189 -3.16 5.69 15.27
N ILE A 190 -2.65 4.55 14.83
CA ILE A 190 -1.25 4.18 14.96
C ILE A 190 -0.60 4.52 13.61
N ALA A 191 0.35 5.43 13.60
CA ALA A 191 1.02 5.90 12.39
C ALA A 191 2.54 5.62 12.48
N ILE A 192 3.11 5.01 11.42
CA ILE A 192 4.49 4.50 11.42
C ILE A 192 5.19 4.88 10.12
#